data_46e9021c15008f8119dca676a4d309c3
#
_entry.id   46e9021c15008f8119dca676a4d309c3
#
_cell.length_a   1.000
_cell.length_b   1.000
_cell.length_c   1.000
_cell.angle_alpha   90.00
_cell.angle_beta   90.00
_cell.angle_gamma   90.00
#
_symmetry.space_group_name_H-M   'P 1'
#
loop_
_entity.id
_entity.type
_entity.pdbx_description
1 polymer ?
#
loop_
_entity_poly.entity_id
_entity_poly.type
_entity_poly.pdbx_seq_one_letter_code
_entity_poly.pdbx_strand_id
1 'polypeptide(L)'
;NLLCTEQEHPAKDSAPAPAATFTDLTGGFGIDCSFLSCCFGHATYVERQEALCQIAAHNFPALGLNHISVCHADSVRHLQEMEPVDCIFIDPARRDGHGGKTIAIGDCEPDVATLEDLLLRKARHVLIKLSPMLDLTLAMNDLKHVRQAHIVSVGNECKELLLLLGQGGSLPTDDVPIHCVNFTSAPAPQTLVFTRGQEKECACPYTPQLKSYLYEPNASVLKAGAFRSLSLLYKVKKLHPNSHLYTSDSLLPDFPGRKFRISSSCGFSKKEMKEMLAAEKKANLTVRNFPATVAELRKRLKLAEGGDSYLFA
;
A
#
# COMPACT_ATOMS: atom_id res chain seq x y z
N ASN A 1 -9.46 -7.82 4.71
CA ASN A 1 -9.40 -9.28 4.98
C ASN A 1 -8.06 -9.88 4.55
N LEU A 2 -6.94 -9.35 5.08
CA LEU A 2 -5.60 -9.85 4.78
C LEU A 2 -5.25 -11.12 5.58
N LEU A 3 -5.92 -11.35 6.71
CA LEU A 3 -5.68 -12.49 7.60
C LEU A 3 -6.94 -13.31 7.88
N CYS A 4 -8.12 -12.85 7.50
CA CYS A 4 -9.37 -13.62 7.62
C CYS A 4 -9.61 -14.33 6.28
N THR A 5 -9.16 -15.57 6.15
CA THR A 5 -9.74 -16.51 5.16
C THR A 5 -11.17 -16.81 5.58
N GLU A 6 -12.10 -16.90 4.62
CA GLU A 6 -13.45 -17.40 4.88
C GLU A 6 -13.31 -18.71 5.67
N GLN A 7 -13.78 -18.72 6.90
CA GLN A 7 -13.91 -19.96 7.66
C GLN A 7 -14.98 -20.78 6.94
N GLU A 8 -14.59 -21.87 6.28
CA GLU A 8 -15.50 -22.95 6.01
C GLU A 8 -16.13 -23.30 7.36
N HIS A 9 -17.45 -23.21 7.45
CA HIS A 9 -18.17 -23.63 8.66
C HIS A 9 -17.80 -25.08 8.95
N PRO A 10 -17.09 -25.38 10.04
CA PRO A 10 -16.78 -26.75 10.38
C PRO A 10 -18.10 -27.48 10.64
N ALA A 11 -18.17 -28.72 10.17
CA ALA A 11 -19.25 -29.62 10.47
C ALA A 11 -19.50 -29.67 12.02
N LYS A 12 -20.72 -29.68 12.45
CA LYS A 12 -21.21 -29.49 13.83
C LYS A 12 -20.63 -30.41 14.93
N ASP A 13 -19.68 -31.29 14.62
CA ASP A 13 -19.17 -32.32 15.55
C ASP A 13 -17.66 -32.34 15.75
N SER A 14 -16.93 -31.30 15.34
CA SER A 14 -15.48 -31.15 15.69
C SER A 14 -15.32 -30.21 16.89
N ALA A 15 -14.50 -30.61 17.87
CA ALA A 15 -14.10 -29.72 18.96
C ALA A 15 -13.59 -28.39 18.35
N PRO A 16 -13.95 -27.23 18.94
CA PRO A 16 -13.51 -25.95 18.42
C PRO A 16 -11.99 -25.97 18.33
N ALA A 17 -11.45 -25.61 17.15
CA ALA A 17 -10.01 -25.42 17.00
C ALA A 17 -9.54 -24.42 18.05
N PRO A 18 -8.32 -24.60 18.66
CA PRO A 18 -7.80 -23.63 19.60
C PRO A 18 -7.82 -22.25 18.96
N ALA A 19 -8.30 -21.26 19.72
CA ALA A 19 -8.40 -19.91 19.22
C ALA A 19 -7.02 -19.40 18.77
N ALA A 20 -6.90 -18.90 17.53
CA ALA A 20 -5.67 -18.38 16.99
C ALA A 20 -5.11 -17.26 17.85
N THR A 21 -3.79 -17.18 17.96
CA THR A 21 -3.05 -16.28 18.85
C THR A 21 -2.30 -15.19 18.08
N PHE A 22 -2.26 -14.00 18.65
CA PHE A 22 -1.68 -12.81 18.03
C PHE A 22 -0.79 -12.04 19.02
N THR A 23 0.31 -11.47 18.54
CA THR A 23 1.14 -10.56 19.33
C THR A 23 1.50 -9.34 18.50
N ASP A 24 1.16 -8.15 19.02
CA ASP A 24 1.65 -6.87 18.53
C ASP A 24 2.90 -6.48 19.34
N LEU A 25 4.07 -6.50 18.71
CA LEU A 25 5.36 -6.21 19.34
C LEU A 25 5.66 -4.71 19.45
N THR A 26 4.84 -3.85 18.84
CA THR A 26 5.07 -2.40 18.74
C THR A 26 3.78 -1.63 19.02
N GLY A 27 3.15 -1.93 20.12
CA GLY A 27 1.78 -1.57 20.45
C GLY A 27 1.39 -0.09 20.32
N GLY A 28 2.27 0.85 20.67
CA GLY A 28 2.02 2.28 20.57
C GLY A 28 0.71 2.70 21.25
N PHE A 29 -0.16 3.43 20.57
CA PHE A 29 -1.50 3.77 21.06
C PHE A 29 -2.52 2.62 21.00
N GLY A 30 -2.12 1.43 20.54
CA GLY A 30 -2.99 0.24 20.46
C GLY A 30 -3.97 0.23 19.30
N ILE A 31 -3.85 1.14 18.34
CA ILE A 31 -4.80 1.26 17.22
C ILE A 31 -4.73 0.03 16.32
N ASP A 32 -3.56 -0.31 15.81
CA ASP A 32 -3.37 -1.50 14.95
C ASP A 32 -3.76 -2.78 15.70
N CYS A 33 -3.32 -2.91 16.96
CA CYS A 33 -3.67 -4.04 17.82
C CYS A 33 -5.18 -4.19 17.98
N SER A 34 -5.92 -3.10 18.21
CA SER A 34 -7.38 -3.13 18.41
C SER A 34 -8.14 -3.65 17.18
N PHE A 35 -7.68 -3.34 15.97
CA PHE A 35 -8.31 -3.83 14.73
C PHE A 35 -7.86 -5.24 14.36
N LEU A 36 -6.57 -5.53 14.45
CA LEU A 36 -6.02 -6.83 14.06
C LEU A 36 -6.45 -7.95 15.00
N SER A 37 -6.49 -7.67 16.30
CA SER A 37 -6.88 -8.66 17.32
C SER A 37 -8.27 -9.24 17.13
N CYS A 38 -9.19 -8.53 16.46
CA CYS A 38 -10.53 -9.02 16.16
C CYS A 38 -10.56 -10.31 15.31
N CYS A 39 -9.45 -10.66 14.65
CA CYS A 39 -9.31 -11.88 13.87
C CYS A 39 -8.78 -13.07 14.70
N PHE A 40 -8.51 -12.88 16.00
CA PHE A 40 -7.83 -13.85 16.86
C PHE A 40 -8.62 -14.05 18.16
N GLY A 41 -8.46 -15.23 18.77
CA GLY A 41 -9.10 -15.54 20.05
C GLY A 41 -8.35 -14.94 21.25
N HIS A 42 -7.03 -14.80 21.14
CA HIS A 42 -6.17 -14.18 22.12
C HIS A 42 -5.16 -13.25 21.46
N ALA A 43 -4.95 -12.08 22.05
CA ALA A 43 -3.96 -11.13 21.60
C ALA A 43 -3.09 -10.62 22.75
N THR A 44 -1.80 -10.37 22.48
CA THR A 44 -0.87 -9.72 23.39
C THR A 44 -0.42 -8.41 22.74
N TYR A 45 -0.63 -7.32 23.45
CA TYR A 45 -0.10 -6.00 23.12
C TYR A 45 1.18 -5.77 23.92
N VAL A 46 2.28 -5.46 23.24
CA VAL A 46 3.61 -5.22 23.85
C VAL A 46 4.06 -3.79 23.57
N GLU A 47 4.39 -3.05 24.62
CA GLU A 47 4.87 -1.66 24.51
C GLU A 47 5.89 -1.36 25.60
N ARG A 48 6.96 -0.62 25.25
CA ARG A 48 8.04 -0.26 26.18
C ARG A 48 7.74 0.96 27.04
N GLN A 49 6.78 1.78 26.64
CA GLN A 49 6.39 2.99 27.37
C GLN A 49 5.24 2.68 28.33
N GLU A 50 5.49 2.75 29.62
CA GLU A 50 4.49 2.45 30.67
C GLU A 50 3.23 3.29 30.52
N ALA A 51 3.36 4.58 30.18
CA ALA A 51 2.22 5.46 30.00
C ALA A 51 1.27 4.98 28.87
N LEU A 52 1.81 4.45 27.76
CA LEU A 52 1.01 3.89 26.67
C LEU A 52 0.36 2.57 27.08
N CYS A 53 1.06 1.73 27.85
CA CYS A 53 0.47 0.52 28.43
C CYS A 53 -0.73 0.83 29.33
N GLN A 54 -0.66 1.86 30.17
CA GLN A 54 -1.77 2.28 31.02
C GLN A 54 -2.97 2.77 30.20
N ILE A 55 -2.73 3.54 29.15
CA ILE A 55 -3.78 3.97 28.21
C ILE A 55 -4.43 2.77 27.52
N ALA A 56 -3.64 1.85 27.00
CA ALA A 56 -4.12 0.65 26.33
C ALA A 56 -4.93 -0.25 27.26
N ALA A 57 -4.45 -0.45 28.50
CA ALA A 57 -5.14 -1.25 29.51
C ALA A 57 -6.50 -0.67 29.92
N HIS A 58 -6.67 0.66 29.84
CA HIS A 58 -7.96 1.31 30.02
C HIS A 58 -8.85 1.19 28.78
N ASN A 59 -8.29 1.43 27.58
CA ASN A 59 -9.05 1.54 26.36
C ASN A 59 -9.57 0.19 25.82
N PHE A 60 -8.77 -0.87 25.89
CA PHE A 60 -9.19 -2.17 25.33
C PHE A 60 -10.47 -2.72 25.97
N PRO A 61 -10.61 -2.77 27.31
CA PRO A 61 -11.88 -3.16 27.94
C PRO A 61 -13.04 -2.21 27.60
N ALA A 62 -12.79 -0.90 27.55
CA ALA A 62 -13.80 0.09 27.19
C ALA A 62 -14.32 -0.09 25.75
N LEU A 63 -13.49 -0.62 24.84
CA LEU A 63 -13.83 -0.99 23.47
C LEU A 63 -14.40 -2.41 23.34
N GLY A 64 -14.55 -3.16 24.45
CA GLY A 64 -15.02 -4.54 24.44
C GLY A 64 -13.95 -5.56 24.01
N LEU A 65 -12.68 -5.18 23.93
CA LEU A 65 -11.55 -6.00 23.48
C LEU A 65 -10.90 -6.75 24.67
N ASN A 66 -11.69 -7.50 25.42
CA ASN A 66 -11.25 -8.18 26.65
C ASN A 66 -10.29 -9.36 26.41
N HIS A 67 -10.10 -9.77 25.16
CA HIS A 67 -9.18 -10.84 24.75
C HIS A 67 -7.75 -10.33 24.53
N ILE A 68 -7.49 -9.03 24.72
CA ILE A 68 -6.15 -8.42 24.59
C ILE A 68 -5.51 -8.31 25.97
N SER A 69 -4.33 -8.90 26.14
CA SER A 69 -3.47 -8.75 27.31
C SER A 69 -2.42 -7.67 27.05
N VAL A 70 -2.25 -6.75 28.01
CA VAL A 70 -1.25 -5.68 27.92
C VAL A 70 0.04 -6.13 28.62
N CYS A 71 1.17 -6.05 27.92
CA CYS A 71 2.50 -6.37 28.40
C CYS A 71 3.42 -5.16 28.30
N HIS A 72 3.91 -4.66 29.46
CA HIS A 72 4.93 -3.61 29.50
C HIS A 72 6.31 -4.25 29.36
N ALA A 73 6.89 -4.24 28.16
CA ALA A 73 8.18 -4.85 27.87
C ALA A 73 8.85 -4.22 26.64
N ASP A 74 10.16 -4.42 26.54
CA ASP A 74 10.87 -4.22 25.29
C ASP A 74 10.49 -5.30 24.27
N SER A 75 10.25 -4.92 23.02
CA SER A 75 9.78 -5.81 21.96
C SER A 75 10.72 -6.97 21.66
N VAL A 76 12.04 -6.72 21.65
CA VAL A 76 13.05 -7.76 21.32
C VAL A 76 13.18 -8.74 22.49
N ARG A 77 13.20 -8.22 23.73
CA ARG A 77 13.21 -9.06 24.92
C ARG A 77 11.95 -9.92 25.01
N HIS A 78 10.78 -9.33 24.82
CA HIS A 78 9.52 -10.08 24.82
C HIS A 78 9.51 -11.17 23.73
N LEU A 79 9.96 -10.86 22.51
CA LEU A 79 10.09 -11.81 21.42
C LEU A 79 10.99 -13.00 21.76
N GLN A 80 12.07 -12.79 22.53
CA GLN A 80 12.97 -13.86 22.98
C GLN A 80 12.29 -14.80 23.98
N GLU A 81 11.52 -14.23 24.91
CA GLU A 81 10.95 -14.93 26.07
C GLU A 81 9.55 -15.54 25.77
N MET A 82 8.77 -14.99 24.82
CA MET A 82 7.39 -15.40 24.53
C MET A 82 7.30 -16.83 23.98
N GLU A 83 6.17 -17.49 24.22
CA GLU A 83 5.80 -18.71 23.53
C GLU A 83 5.41 -18.44 22.06
N PRO A 84 5.54 -19.44 21.17
CA PRO A 84 5.13 -19.31 19.79
C PRO A 84 3.64 -18.97 19.64
N VAL A 85 3.33 -18.12 18.64
CA VAL A 85 1.98 -17.67 18.29
C VAL A 85 1.66 -17.89 16.81
N ASP A 86 0.40 -17.73 16.41
CA ASP A 86 0.03 -17.88 14.99
C ASP A 86 0.46 -16.67 14.18
N CYS A 87 0.38 -15.45 14.74
CA CYS A 87 0.74 -14.23 14.03
C CYS A 87 1.44 -13.22 14.95
N ILE A 88 2.52 -12.63 14.44
CA ILE A 88 3.15 -11.44 15.01
C ILE A 88 2.90 -10.26 14.08
N PHE A 89 2.54 -9.11 14.66
CA PHE A 89 2.56 -7.81 14.01
C PHE A 89 3.70 -6.96 14.55
N ILE A 90 4.34 -6.19 13.66
CA ILE A 90 5.41 -5.27 14.01
C ILE A 90 5.39 -4.04 13.10
N ASP A 91 5.36 -2.84 13.69
CA ASP A 91 5.48 -1.53 13.03
C ASP A 91 6.76 -0.84 13.54
N PRO A 92 7.92 -1.16 12.96
CA PRO A 92 9.18 -0.65 13.47
C PRO A 92 9.28 0.86 13.23
N ALA A 93 9.61 1.60 14.30
CA ALA A 93 9.79 3.04 14.24
C ALA A 93 11.10 3.41 13.53
N ARG A 94 11.16 4.59 12.92
CA ARG A 94 12.42 5.12 12.39
C ARG A 94 13.38 5.44 13.51
N ARG A 95 14.66 5.14 13.33
CA ARG A 95 15.71 5.63 14.24
C ARG A 95 15.91 7.12 14.02
N ASP A 96 15.51 7.93 15.00
CA ASP A 96 15.71 9.39 14.99
C ASP A 96 17.16 9.75 15.32
N GLY A 97 18.08 9.45 14.41
CA GLY A 97 19.50 9.67 14.67
C GLY A 97 20.15 10.81 13.89
N HIS A 98 19.79 10.99 12.65
CA HIS A 98 20.38 12.03 11.78
C HIS A 98 19.42 12.33 10.64
N GLY A 99 18.65 13.38 10.68
CA GLY A 99 17.74 13.98 9.67
C GLY A 99 17.79 13.53 8.20
N GLY A 100 18.24 12.32 7.93
CA GLY A 100 18.30 11.66 6.64
C GLY A 100 16.98 11.00 6.27
N LYS A 101 16.69 10.90 4.97
CA LYS A 101 15.57 10.11 4.48
C LYS A 101 15.87 8.63 4.76
N THR A 102 15.14 7.99 5.66
CA THR A 102 15.20 6.54 5.86
C THR A 102 14.76 5.84 4.58
N ILE A 103 15.66 5.06 3.99
CA ILE A 103 15.43 4.38 2.71
C ILE A 103 15.39 2.87 2.88
N ALA A 104 16.07 2.31 3.90
CA ALA A 104 16.23 0.88 4.14
C ALA A 104 15.47 0.42 5.39
N ILE A 105 15.07 -0.86 5.41
CA ILE A 105 14.39 -1.48 6.54
C ILE A 105 15.30 -1.61 7.76
N GLY A 106 16.60 -1.77 7.57
CA GLY A 106 17.61 -1.83 8.62
C GLY A 106 17.81 -0.51 9.39
N ASP A 107 17.28 0.62 8.88
CA ASP A 107 17.29 1.92 9.58
C ASP A 107 16.12 2.05 10.58
N CYS A 108 15.30 1.02 10.72
CA CYS A 108 14.17 0.99 11.64
C CYS A 108 14.54 0.32 12.98
N GLU A 109 13.74 0.57 14.02
CA GLU A 109 13.87 -0.04 15.34
C GLU A 109 12.49 -0.60 15.79
N PRO A 110 12.42 -1.90 16.11
CA PRO A 110 13.49 -2.89 16.00
C PRO A 110 13.88 -3.20 14.54
N ASP A 111 15.15 -3.62 14.35
CA ASP A 111 15.66 -4.04 13.04
C ASP A 111 15.09 -5.42 12.66
N VAL A 112 14.01 -5.41 11.89
CA VAL A 112 13.30 -6.63 11.51
C VAL A 112 14.11 -7.55 10.60
N ALA A 113 15.07 -7.03 9.83
CA ALA A 113 15.91 -7.87 8.99
C ALA A 113 16.84 -8.77 9.82
N THR A 114 17.40 -8.23 10.90
CA THR A 114 18.23 -9.03 11.84
C THR A 114 17.38 -9.96 12.70
N LEU A 115 16.11 -9.65 12.92
CA LEU A 115 15.20 -10.43 13.76
C LEU A 115 14.39 -11.46 12.97
N GLU A 116 14.45 -11.49 11.64
CA GLU A 116 13.60 -12.32 10.78
C GLU A 116 13.55 -13.78 11.22
N ASP A 117 14.71 -14.41 11.42
CA ASP A 117 14.79 -15.82 11.83
C ASP A 117 14.16 -16.06 13.21
N LEU A 118 14.28 -15.12 14.14
CA LEU A 118 13.67 -15.22 15.46
C LEU A 118 12.15 -15.04 15.38
N LEU A 119 11.68 -14.05 14.64
CA LEU A 119 10.26 -13.82 14.39
C LEU A 119 9.58 -15.06 13.81
N LEU A 120 10.20 -15.71 12.81
CA LEU A 120 9.65 -16.90 12.17
C LEU A 120 9.78 -18.18 13.00
N ARG A 121 10.67 -18.22 13.99
CA ARG A 121 10.65 -19.29 15.01
C ARG A 121 9.49 -19.12 16.01
N LYS A 122 9.07 -17.87 16.26
CA LYS A 122 8.05 -17.52 17.22
C LYS A 122 6.65 -17.33 16.62
N ALA A 123 6.54 -17.23 15.29
CA ALA A 123 5.23 -17.13 14.66
C ALA A 123 5.17 -17.86 13.32
N ARG A 124 3.98 -18.38 12.98
CA ARG A 124 3.69 -18.93 11.64
C ARG A 124 3.69 -17.84 10.58
N HIS A 125 3.15 -16.66 10.93
CA HIS A 125 3.06 -15.49 10.07
C HIS A 125 3.59 -14.25 10.80
N VAL A 126 4.29 -13.39 10.08
CA VAL A 126 4.73 -12.09 10.59
C VAL A 126 4.25 -11.01 9.63
N LEU A 127 3.46 -10.09 10.12
CA LEU A 127 2.99 -8.93 9.38
C LEU A 127 3.82 -7.71 9.79
N ILE A 128 4.59 -7.18 8.85
CA ILE A 128 5.44 -5.99 9.05
C ILE A 128 4.76 -4.81 8.37
N LYS A 129 4.49 -3.73 9.13
CA LYS A 129 4.01 -2.46 8.61
C LYS A 129 5.18 -1.51 8.42
N LEU A 130 5.29 -0.90 7.26
CA LEU A 130 6.38 0.00 6.89
C LEU A 130 5.83 1.32 6.35
N SER A 131 6.58 2.38 6.59
CA SER A 131 6.29 3.70 6.01
C SER A 131 6.25 3.64 4.48
N PRO A 132 5.30 4.35 3.82
CA PRO A 132 5.25 4.46 2.36
C PRO A 132 6.47 5.16 1.75
N MET A 133 7.34 5.76 2.58
CA MET A 133 8.59 6.37 2.12
C MET A 133 9.69 5.35 1.80
N LEU A 134 9.63 4.13 2.36
CA LEU A 134 10.61 3.08 2.08
C LEU A 134 10.51 2.60 0.63
N ASP A 135 11.64 2.14 0.10
CA ASP A 135 11.66 1.43 -1.18
C ASP A 135 11.21 -0.02 -0.97
N LEU A 136 10.10 -0.39 -1.62
CA LEU A 136 9.53 -1.73 -1.51
C LEU A 136 10.50 -2.81 -2.00
N THR A 137 11.26 -2.53 -3.08
CA THR A 137 12.17 -3.52 -3.66
C THR A 137 13.33 -3.79 -2.74
N LEU A 138 13.90 -2.74 -2.13
CA LEU A 138 14.96 -2.90 -1.13
C LEU A 138 14.43 -3.66 0.09
N ALA A 139 13.28 -3.28 0.64
CA ALA A 139 12.70 -3.98 1.79
C ALA A 139 12.43 -5.47 1.52
N MET A 140 11.95 -5.82 0.32
CA MET A 140 11.75 -7.22 -0.07
C MET A 140 13.05 -7.98 -0.31
N ASN A 141 14.14 -7.31 -0.70
CA ASN A 141 15.44 -7.95 -0.89
C ASN A 141 16.20 -8.14 0.43
N ASP A 142 15.94 -7.30 1.42
CA ASP A 142 16.56 -7.39 2.75
C ASP A 142 15.95 -8.53 3.61
N LEU A 143 14.78 -9.06 3.22
CA LEU A 143 14.06 -10.14 3.88
C LEU A 143 14.00 -11.39 2.99
N LYS A 144 14.16 -12.58 3.61
CA LYS A 144 14.27 -13.86 2.89
C LYS A 144 12.94 -14.60 2.73
N HIS A 145 11.98 -14.35 3.63
CA HIS A 145 10.76 -15.16 3.74
C HIS A 145 9.49 -14.37 3.44
N VAL A 146 9.59 -13.32 2.63
CA VAL A 146 8.42 -12.56 2.18
C VAL A 146 7.53 -13.45 1.32
N ARG A 147 6.25 -13.55 1.69
CA ARG A 147 5.22 -14.30 0.97
C ARG A 147 4.32 -13.42 0.13
N GLN A 148 4.05 -12.23 0.64
CA GLN A 148 3.21 -11.23 -0.04
C GLN A 148 3.67 -9.83 0.37
N ALA A 149 3.50 -8.88 -0.54
CA ALA A 149 3.67 -7.46 -0.26
C ALA A 149 2.36 -6.73 -0.60
N HIS A 150 1.96 -5.80 0.25
CA HIS A 150 0.75 -5.01 0.04
C HIS A 150 1.09 -3.53 0.09
N ILE A 151 0.57 -2.78 -0.86
CA ILE A 151 0.68 -1.32 -0.91
C ILE A 151 -0.71 -0.77 -0.74
N VAL A 152 -0.95 -0.13 0.40
CA VAL A 152 -2.26 0.36 0.78
C VAL A 152 -2.35 1.87 0.57
N SER A 153 -3.38 2.28 -0.16
CA SER A 153 -3.73 3.68 -0.39
C SER A 153 -5.16 3.96 0.04
N VAL A 154 -5.41 5.16 0.53
CA VAL A 154 -6.74 5.65 0.89
C VAL A 154 -6.94 7.00 0.20
N GLY A 155 -8.05 7.16 -0.52
CA GLY A 155 -8.31 8.39 -1.26
C GLY A 155 -7.22 8.74 -2.29
N ASN A 156 -6.57 7.72 -2.88
CA ASN A 156 -5.45 7.87 -3.81
C ASN A 156 -4.17 8.45 -3.20
N GLU A 157 -3.95 8.26 -1.91
CA GLU A 157 -2.71 8.58 -1.19
C GLU A 157 -2.15 7.30 -0.56
N CYS A 158 -0.89 6.97 -0.87
CA CYS A 158 -0.21 5.79 -0.30
C CYS A 158 0.02 5.99 1.20
N LYS A 159 -0.56 5.11 2.02
CA LYS A 159 -0.52 5.22 3.48
C LYS A 159 0.51 4.31 4.11
N GLU A 160 0.62 3.07 3.63
CA GLU A 160 1.52 2.08 4.22
C GLU A 160 1.94 1.00 3.23
N LEU A 161 3.03 0.33 3.55
CA LEU A 161 3.49 -0.90 2.93
C LEU A 161 3.38 -2.01 3.98
N LEU A 162 2.80 -3.16 3.60
CA LEU A 162 2.72 -4.32 4.46
C LEU A 162 3.49 -5.47 3.82
N LEU A 163 4.37 -6.12 4.58
CA LEU A 163 5.05 -7.34 4.16
C LEU A 163 4.58 -8.50 5.03
N LEU A 164 4.07 -9.53 4.41
CA LEU A 164 3.70 -10.77 5.08
C LEU A 164 4.82 -11.78 4.91
N LEU A 165 5.45 -12.17 6.03
CA LEU A 165 6.42 -13.25 6.08
C LEU A 165 5.74 -14.53 6.54
N GLY A 166 6.26 -15.67 6.10
CA GLY A 166 5.76 -16.98 6.50
C GLY A 166 6.84 -18.03 6.52
N GLN A 167 6.64 -19.07 7.33
CA GLN A 167 7.52 -20.24 7.39
C GLN A 167 7.60 -20.98 6.04
N GLY A 168 8.67 -21.73 5.83
CA GLY A 168 8.95 -22.50 4.62
C GLY A 168 10.09 -21.92 3.79
N GLY A 169 10.41 -22.48 2.63
CA GLY A 169 11.49 -22.02 1.75
C GLY A 169 11.29 -20.58 1.28
N SER A 170 12.39 -19.86 1.01
CA SER A 170 12.31 -18.50 0.45
C SER A 170 11.70 -18.53 -0.97
N LEU A 171 10.89 -17.52 -1.29
CA LEU A 171 10.48 -17.25 -2.66
C LEU A 171 11.48 -16.27 -3.28
N PRO A 172 11.83 -16.44 -4.56
CA PRO A 172 12.53 -15.39 -5.28
C PRO A 172 11.74 -14.07 -5.19
N THR A 173 12.39 -12.96 -4.96
CA THR A 173 11.73 -11.65 -4.83
C THR A 173 10.87 -11.31 -6.05
N ASP A 174 11.28 -11.78 -7.24
CA ASP A 174 10.55 -11.57 -8.49
C ASP A 174 9.23 -12.37 -8.57
N ASP A 175 9.05 -13.41 -7.76
CA ASP A 175 7.86 -14.26 -7.73
C ASP A 175 6.89 -13.89 -6.60
N VAL A 176 7.29 -13.00 -5.69
CA VAL A 176 6.43 -12.56 -4.58
C VAL A 176 5.25 -11.76 -5.13
N PRO A 177 3.99 -12.13 -4.82
CA PRO A 177 2.82 -11.37 -5.19
C PRO A 177 2.81 -9.99 -4.52
N ILE A 178 2.60 -8.95 -5.33
CA ILE A 178 2.45 -7.56 -4.87
C ILE A 178 0.99 -7.14 -5.08
N HIS A 179 0.33 -6.84 -4.00
CA HIS A 179 -1.06 -6.41 -3.94
C HIS A 179 -1.13 -4.88 -3.82
N CYS A 180 -1.62 -4.22 -4.85
CA CYS A 180 -1.93 -2.80 -4.81
C CYS A 180 -3.40 -2.64 -4.43
N VAL A 181 -3.68 -1.91 -3.36
CA VAL A 181 -5.04 -1.70 -2.86
C VAL A 181 -5.27 -0.20 -2.65
N ASN A 182 -6.33 0.34 -3.21
CA ASN A 182 -6.71 1.74 -3.00
C ASN A 182 -8.18 1.82 -2.55
N PHE A 183 -8.39 2.18 -1.29
CA PHE A 183 -9.72 2.45 -0.74
C PHE A 183 -10.19 3.83 -1.19
N THR A 184 -11.41 3.88 -1.72
CA THR A 184 -12.07 5.10 -2.16
C THR A 184 -13.44 5.22 -1.47
N SER A 185 -14.26 6.18 -1.86
CA SER A 185 -15.67 6.24 -1.44
C SER A 185 -16.55 5.13 -2.04
N ALA A 186 -16.05 4.37 -3.03
CA ALA A 186 -16.76 3.22 -3.57
C ALA A 186 -16.78 2.05 -2.57
N PRO A 187 -17.82 1.20 -2.59
CA PRO A 187 -17.95 0.05 -1.67
C PRO A 187 -16.79 -0.94 -1.77
N ALA A 188 -16.26 -1.19 -2.95
CA ALA A 188 -15.12 -2.08 -3.17
C ALA A 188 -13.84 -1.27 -3.46
N PRO A 189 -12.69 -1.69 -2.90
CA PRO A 189 -11.41 -1.07 -3.21
C PRO A 189 -11.00 -1.35 -4.67
N GLN A 190 -10.21 -0.44 -5.23
CA GLN A 190 -9.50 -0.70 -6.48
C GLN A 190 -8.29 -1.59 -6.18
N THR A 191 -8.15 -2.70 -6.90
CA THR A 191 -7.08 -3.67 -6.66
C THR A 191 -6.31 -4.01 -7.94
N LEU A 192 -5.04 -4.34 -7.78
CA LEU A 192 -4.19 -4.94 -8.79
C LEU A 192 -3.22 -5.89 -8.11
N VAL A 193 -3.05 -7.08 -8.67
CA VAL A 193 -2.03 -8.04 -8.19
C VAL A 193 -1.09 -8.36 -9.34
N PHE A 194 0.20 -8.36 -9.08
CA PHE A 194 1.25 -8.68 -10.05
C PHE A 194 2.52 -9.16 -9.33
N THR A 195 3.51 -9.63 -10.08
CA THR A 195 4.85 -9.92 -9.57
C THR A 195 5.90 -9.08 -10.29
N ARG A 196 7.06 -8.93 -9.68
CA ARG A 196 8.20 -8.25 -10.32
C ARG A 196 8.67 -8.96 -11.59
N GLY A 197 8.64 -10.28 -11.59
CA GLY A 197 8.93 -11.09 -12.77
C GLY A 197 8.00 -10.74 -13.93
N GLN A 198 6.69 -10.73 -13.68
CA GLN A 198 5.70 -10.31 -14.68
C GLN A 198 5.97 -8.89 -15.21
N GLU A 199 6.25 -7.94 -14.33
CA GLU A 199 6.54 -6.55 -14.74
C GLU A 199 7.78 -6.44 -15.63
N LYS A 200 8.82 -7.25 -15.38
CA LYS A 200 10.04 -7.27 -16.19
C LYS A 200 9.81 -7.88 -17.57
N GLU A 201 9.02 -8.94 -17.66
CA GLU A 201 8.78 -9.72 -18.88
C GLU A 201 7.67 -9.14 -19.75
N CYS A 202 6.70 -8.43 -19.18
CA CYS A 202 5.59 -7.86 -19.92
C CYS A 202 6.03 -6.88 -21.01
N ALA A 203 5.51 -7.06 -22.22
CA ALA A 203 5.58 -6.07 -23.25
C ALA A 203 4.62 -4.91 -22.93
N CYS A 204 5.08 -3.68 -23.08
CA CYS A 204 4.26 -2.49 -22.88
C CYS A 204 4.03 -1.80 -24.25
N PRO A 205 2.85 -1.89 -24.85
CA PRO A 205 2.55 -1.18 -26.09
C PRO A 205 2.45 0.32 -25.84
N TYR A 206 3.19 1.09 -26.62
CA TYR A 206 3.15 2.55 -26.60
C TYR A 206 2.36 3.10 -27.77
N THR A 207 1.80 4.30 -27.59
CA THR A 207 1.13 5.06 -28.67
C THR A 207 1.21 6.55 -28.38
N PRO A 208 1.63 7.39 -29.34
CA PRO A 208 1.52 8.84 -29.19
C PRO A 208 0.09 9.34 -29.44
N GLN A 209 -0.81 8.48 -29.97
CA GLN A 209 -2.17 8.85 -30.31
C GLN A 209 -3.09 8.67 -29.13
N LEU A 210 -3.74 9.75 -28.71
CA LEU A 210 -4.83 9.70 -27.75
C LEU A 210 -6.03 8.99 -28.36
N LYS A 211 -6.70 8.18 -27.53
CA LYS A 211 -7.95 7.49 -27.85
C LYS A 211 -9.13 8.18 -27.18
N SER A 212 -10.28 7.52 -27.06
CA SER A 212 -11.46 8.10 -26.43
C SER A 212 -11.33 8.31 -24.92
N TYR A 213 -10.52 7.50 -24.26
CA TYR A 213 -10.37 7.51 -22.79
C TYR A 213 -8.91 7.60 -22.38
N LEU A 214 -8.68 8.36 -21.30
CA LEU A 214 -7.40 8.49 -20.60
C LEU A 214 -7.50 7.85 -19.22
N TYR A 215 -6.44 7.15 -18.81
CA TYR A 215 -6.36 6.47 -17.52
C TYR A 215 -5.09 6.88 -16.79
N GLU A 216 -5.25 7.13 -15.51
CA GLU A 216 -4.14 7.38 -14.59
C GLU A 216 -4.22 6.39 -13.42
N PRO A 217 -3.19 5.55 -13.23
CA PRO A 217 -3.16 4.59 -12.13
C PRO A 217 -3.28 5.26 -10.78
N ASN A 218 -3.84 4.55 -9.80
CA ASN A 218 -3.90 5.03 -8.43
C ASN A 218 -2.53 4.99 -7.74
N ALA A 219 -2.44 5.60 -6.56
CA ALA A 219 -1.18 5.77 -5.84
C ALA A 219 -0.52 4.45 -5.45
N SER A 220 -1.28 3.39 -5.13
CA SER A 220 -0.70 2.08 -4.80
C SER A 220 -0.03 1.43 -6.01
N VAL A 221 -0.65 1.52 -7.19
CA VAL A 221 -0.09 1.01 -8.46
C VAL A 221 1.15 1.81 -8.87
N LEU A 222 1.11 3.14 -8.73
CA LEU A 222 2.26 4.01 -9.02
C LEU A 222 3.44 3.71 -8.08
N LYS A 223 3.18 3.52 -6.79
CA LYS A 223 4.20 3.16 -5.79
C LYS A 223 4.79 1.78 -6.06
N ALA A 224 3.98 0.82 -6.51
CA ALA A 224 4.40 -0.53 -6.87
C ALA A 224 5.29 -0.57 -8.12
N GLY A 225 5.13 0.38 -9.03
CA GLY A 225 5.80 0.37 -10.32
C GLY A 225 5.23 -0.63 -11.32
N ALA A 226 3.95 -1.00 -11.20
CA ALA A 226 3.25 -1.97 -12.06
C ALA A 226 2.82 -1.35 -13.41
N PHE A 227 3.76 -0.85 -14.20
CA PHE A 227 3.43 -0.06 -15.38
C PHE A 227 3.18 -0.90 -16.63
N ARG A 228 3.96 -1.95 -16.84
CA ARG A 228 3.84 -2.86 -17.99
C ARG A 228 2.74 -3.89 -17.72
N SER A 229 2.73 -4.47 -16.53
CA SER A 229 1.71 -5.41 -16.08
C SER A 229 0.32 -4.80 -16.19
N LEU A 230 0.16 -3.54 -15.78
CA LEU A 230 -1.10 -2.80 -15.92
C LEU A 230 -1.54 -2.70 -17.38
N SER A 231 -0.60 -2.33 -18.28
CA SER A 231 -0.87 -2.23 -19.71
C SER A 231 -1.35 -3.55 -20.31
N LEU A 232 -0.73 -4.66 -19.92
CA LEU A 232 -1.09 -6.00 -20.38
C LEU A 232 -2.45 -6.44 -19.81
N LEU A 233 -2.65 -6.34 -18.50
CA LEU A 233 -3.87 -6.82 -17.83
C LEU A 233 -5.12 -6.08 -18.30
N TYR A 234 -5.03 -4.77 -18.51
CA TYR A 234 -6.16 -3.95 -18.95
C TYR A 234 -6.20 -3.70 -20.47
N LYS A 235 -5.23 -4.25 -21.23
CA LYS A 235 -5.13 -4.09 -22.70
C LYS A 235 -5.14 -2.63 -23.14
N VAL A 236 -4.48 -1.77 -22.35
CA VAL A 236 -4.34 -0.34 -22.63
C VAL A 236 -2.97 -0.01 -23.20
N LYS A 237 -2.87 1.05 -23.99
CA LYS A 237 -1.60 1.54 -24.52
C LYS A 237 -1.08 2.68 -23.66
N LYS A 238 0.19 2.64 -23.32
CA LYS A 238 0.86 3.71 -22.59
C LYS A 238 1.23 4.84 -23.54
N LEU A 239 1.05 6.10 -23.13
CA LEU A 239 1.32 7.25 -23.99
C LEU A 239 2.82 7.51 -24.17
N HIS A 240 3.62 7.31 -23.11
CA HIS A 240 5.07 7.52 -23.14
C HIS A 240 5.75 6.68 -22.03
N PRO A 241 6.98 6.20 -22.21
CA PRO A 241 7.71 5.44 -21.17
C PRO A 241 7.73 6.11 -19.79
N ASN A 242 7.88 7.42 -19.74
CA ASN A 242 8.04 8.21 -18.51
C ASN A 242 6.75 8.88 -18.02
N SER A 243 5.65 8.82 -18.78
CA SER A 243 4.35 9.33 -18.34
C SER A 243 3.47 8.18 -17.93
N HIS A 244 3.09 7.94 -16.77
CA HIS A 244 2.24 6.79 -16.39
C HIS A 244 0.75 7.05 -16.72
N LEU A 245 0.52 7.46 -17.97
CA LEU A 245 -0.81 7.69 -18.56
C LEU A 245 -1.08 6.65 -19.65
N TYR A 246 -2.31 6.16 -19.70
CA TYR A 246 -2.73 5.12 -20.65
C TYR A 246 -3.98 5.55 -21.40
N THR A 247 -4.22 4.93 -22.54
CA THR A 247 -5.38 5.27 -23.40
C THR A 247 -6.01 4.02 -23.99
N SER A 248 -7.33 4.07 -24.20
CA SER A 248 -8.09 3.08 -24.94
C SER A 248 -9.30 3.70 -25.66
N ASP A 249 -9.85 2.96 -26.62
CA ASP A 249 -11.08 3.37 -27.32
C ASP A 249 -12.34 3.11 -26.49
N SER A 250 -12.28 2.15 -25.54
CA SER A 250 -13.41 1.75 -24.71
C SER A 250 -13.18 2.12 -23.25
N LEU A 251 -14.27 2.46 -22.53
CA LEU A 251 -14.23 2.65 -21.09
C LEU A 251 -13.97 1.33 -20.39
N LEU A 252 -13.01 1.33 -19.46
CA LEU A 252 -12.67 0.21 -18.60
C LEU A 252 -13.11 0.53 -17.16
N PRO A 253 -14.28 0.05 -16.72
CA PRO A 253 -14.83 0.40 -15.41
C PRO A 253 -13.93 -0.01 -14.25
N ASP A 254 -13.28 -1.18 -14.37
CA ASP A 254 -12.48 -1.81 -13.32
C ASP A 254 -11.00 -1.36 -13.30
N PHE A 255 -10.62 -0.39 -14.15
CA PHE A 255 -9.25 0.11 -14.15
C PHE A 255 -8.88 0.67 -12.77
N PRO A 256 -7.74 0.25 -12.17
CA PRO A 256 -7.34 0.65 -10.83
C PRO A 256 -6.74 2.06 -10.81
N GLY A 257 -7.58 3.08 -10.90
CA GLY A 257 -7.18 4.47 -10.97
C GLY A 257 -8.28 5.40 -11.43
N ARG A 258 -7.89 6.59 -11.87
CA ARG A 258 -8.79 7.59 -12.42
C ARG A 258 -9.03 7.32 -13.90
N LYS A 259 -10.24 7.56 -14.34
CA LYS A 259 -10.74 7.34 -15.70
C LYS A 259 -11.33 8.63 -16.22
N PHE A 260 -10.91 9.07 -17.41
CA PHE A 260 -11.35 10.31 -18.00
C PHE A 260 -11.80 10.07 -19.44
N ARG A 261 -12.90 10.68 -19.84
CA ARG A 261 -13.26 10.80 -21.24
C ARG A 261 -12.50 11.99 -21.84
N ILE A 262 -11.79 11.78 -22.92
CA ILE A 262 -11.08 12.85 -23.61
C ILE A 262 -12.08 13.65 -24.44
N SER A 263 -12.21 14.94 -24.15
CA SER A 263 -13.05 15.87 -24.92
C SER A 263 -12.27 16.56 -26.02
N SER A 264 -11.02 16.91 -25.77
CA SER A 264 -10.16 17.60 -26.72
C SER A 264 -8.68 17.41 -26.40
N SER A 265 -7.82 17.64 -27.37
CA SER A 265 -6.37 17.71 -27.20
C SER A 265 -5.78 18.73 -28.17
N CYS A 266 -4.71 19.39 -27.76
CA CYS A 266 -4.03 20.35 -28.64
C CYS A 266 -2.52 20.35 -28.37
N GLY A 267 -1.75 20.98 -29.25
CA GLY A 267 -0.34 21.29 -29.00
C GLY A 267 -0.19 22.40 -27.97
N PHE A 268 1.06 22.63 -27.51
CA PHE A 268 1.37 23.64 -26.49
C PHE A 268 1.63 25.04 -27.08
N SER A 269 0.96 25.38 -28.21
CA SER A 269 0.99 26.72 -28.76
C SER A 269 -0.02 27.65 -28.07
N LYS A 270 0.30 28.94 -27.96
CA LYS A 270 -0.59 29.92 -27.30
C LYS A 270 -1.97 29.99 -27.98
N LYS A 271 -2.00 29.84 -29.32
CA LYS A 271 -3.23 29.90 -30.11
C LYS A 271 -4.12 28.69 -29.84
N GLU A 272 -3.58 27.49 -29.98
CA GLU A 272 -4.32 26.23 -29.77
C GLU A 272 -4.86 26.10 -28.34
N MET A 273 -4.02 26.42 -27.34
CA MET A 273 -4.45 26.42 -25.94
C MET A 273 -5.59 27.42 -25.67
N LYS A 274 -5.53 28.63 -26.27
CA LYS A 274 -6.58 29.62 -26.11
C LYS A 274 -7.91 29.17 -26.76
N GLU A 275 -7.83 28.51 -27.91
CA GLU A 275 -9.00 27.97 -28.61
C GLU A 275 -9.61 26.81 -27.79
N MET A 276 -8.78 25.86 -27.35
CA MET A 276 -9.23 24.68 -26.58
C MET A 276 -9.86 25.06 -25.24
N LEU A 277 -9.30 26.05 -24.56
CA LEU A 277 -9.72 26.46 -23.20
C LEU A 277 -10.65 27.67 -23.19
N ALA A 278 -11.19 28.08 -24.33
CA ALA A 278 -12.01 29.30 -24.46
C ALA A 278 -13.24 29.29 -23.54
N ALA A 279 -13.84 28.12 -23.31
CA ALA A 279 -15.01 27.95 -22.44
C ALA A 279 -14.64 27.63 -20.98
N GLU A 280 -13.38 27.28 -20.70
CA GLU A 280 -12.95 26.81 -19.38
C GLU A 280 -12.42 27.94 -18.52
N LYS A 281 -13.03 28.13 -17.34
CA LYS A 281 -12.57 29.10 -16.33
C LYS A 281 -11.82 28.42 -15.18
N LYS A 282 -12.11 27.14 -14.94
CA LYS A 282 -11.56 26.32 -13.88
C LYS A 282 -11.19 24.95 -14.42
N ALA A 283 -10.06 24.41 -13.95
CA ALA A 283 -9.69 23.04 -14.26
C ALA A 283 -8.72 22.48 -13.19
N ASN A 284 -8.81 21.17 -12.99
CA ASN A 284 -7.85 20.40 -12.20
C ASN A 284 -6.63 20.10 -13.08
N LEU A 285 -5.49 20.71 -12.77
CA LEU A 285 -4.27 20.62 -13.56
C LEU A 285 -3.39 19.49 -13.06
N THR A 286 -2.97 18.61 -13.96
CA THR A 286 -2.03 17.52 -13.67
C THR A 286 -0.88 17.55 -14.68
N VAL A 287 0.35 17.49 -14.18
CA VAL A 287 1.58 17.46 -15.00
C VAL A 287 2.18 16.05 -14.92
N ARG A 288 2.49 15.46 -16.09
CA ARG A 288 3.13 14.15 -16.19
C ARG A 288 4.24 14.18 -17.26
N ASN A 289 5.50 14.21 -16.80
CA ASN A 289 6.66 14.26 -17.69
C ASN A 289 6.65 15.47 -18.64
N PHE A 290 6.30 16.65 -18.13
CA PHE A 290 6.20 17.90 -18.89
C PHE A 290 7.14 18.95 -18.29
N PRO A 291 7.80 19.81 -19.10
CA PRO A 291 8.84 20.72 -18.64
C PRO A 291 8.35 22.00 -17.96
N ALA A 292 7.15 21.97 -17.35
CA ALA A 292 6.62 23.08 -16.56
C ALA A 292 5.86 22.55 -15.34
N THR A 293 5.86 23.32 -14.26
CA THR A 293 5.12 23.01 -13.04
C THR A 293 3.63 23.33 -13.17
N VAL A 294 2.78 22.74 -12.32
CA VAL A 294 1.36 23.07 -12.23
C VAL A 294 1.15 24.58 -12.00
N ALA A 295 1.95 25.20 -11.12
CA ALA A 295 1.85 26.63 -10.79
C ALA A 295 2.15 27.52 -12.00
N GLU A 296 3.20 27.22 -12.75
CA GLU A 296 3.56 27.95 -13.98
C GLU A 296 2.48 27.83 -15.05
N LEU A 297 1.97 26.60 -15.28
CA LEU A 297 0.89 26.36 -16.24
C LEU A 297 -0.38 27.08 -15.84
N ARG A 298 -0.77 27.01 -14.56
CA ARG A 298 -1.95 27.70 -14.04
C ARG A 298 -1.90 29.21 -14.28
N LYS A 299 -0.74 29.83 -14.00
CA LYS A 299 -0.51 31.25 -14.27
C LYS A 299 -0.58 31.59 -15.77
N ARG A 300 0.05 30.76 -16.62
CA ARG A 300 0.07 30.94 -18.08
C ARG A 300 -1.30 30.78 -18.71
N LEU A 301 -2.08 29.79 -18.26
CA LEU A 301 -3.41 29.47 -18.79
C LEU A 301 -4.52 30.29 -18.18
N LYS A 302 -4.25 30.99 -17.06
CA LYS A 302 -5.22 31.80 -16.28
C LYS A 302 -6.44 31.01 -15.82
N LEU A 303 -6.23 29.73 -15.47
CA LEU A 303 -7.29 28.85 -14.96
C LEU A 303 -7.32 28.87 -13.44
N ALA A 304 -8.49 29.00 -12.85
CA ALA A 304 -8.71 28.75 -11.43
C ALA A 304 -8.69 27.24 -11.14
N GLU A 305 -8.49 26.87 -9.88
CA GLU A 305 -8.52 25.48 -9.44
C GLU A 305 -9.94 24.97 -9.29
N GLY A 306 -10.16 23.67 -9.57
CA GLY A 306 -11.44 22.98 -9.39
C GLY A 306 -12.24 22.86 -10.69
N GLY A 307 -13.56 22.61 -10.53
CA GLY A 307 -14.46 22.25 -11.63
C GLY A 307 -14.36 20.77 -12.00
N ASP A 308 -15.13 20.39 -13.03
CA ASP A 308 -15.26 18.98 -13.46
C ASP A 308 -14.25 18.61 -14.57
N SER A 309 -13.57 19.62 -15.13
CA SER A 309 -12.57 19.43 -16.19
C SER A 309 -11.19 19.13 -15.59
N TYR A 310 -10.50 18.15 -16.20
CA TYR A 310 -9.11 17.80 -15.89
C TYR A 310 -8.22 18.10 -17.10
N LEU A 311 -7.14 18.83 -16.87
CA LEU A 311 -6.15 19.15 -17.87
C LEU A 311 -4.83 18.42 -17.56
N PHE A 312 -4.41 17.55 -18.46
CA PHE A 312 -3.14 16.83 -18.39
C PHE A 312 -2.12 17.46 -19.34
N ALA A 313 -0.93 17.77 -18.83
CA ALA A 313 0.20 18.27 -19.60
C ALA A 313 1.43 17.35 -19.44
#